data_d057a2b032a9e6f75cf158c568257121
#
_entry.id   d057a2b032a9e6f75cf158c568257121
#
_cell.length_a   1.000
_cell.length_b   1.000
_cell.length_c   1.000
_cell.angle_alpha   90.00
_cell.angle_beta   90.00
_cell.angle_gamma   90.00
#
_symmetry.space_group_name_H-M   'P 1'
#
loop_
_entity.id
_entity.type
_entity.pdbx_description
1 polymer ?
#
loop_
_entity_poly.entity_id
_entity_poly.type
_entity_poly.pdbx_seq_one_letter_code
_entity_poly.pdbx_strand_id
1 'polypeptide(L)'
;MTSIYRQVGIGCEFLFRRILQNHLGLTDEEVRWSYTVPRAGGKTRKLHLDARIPVASVRDTARRRRVRSWMRDAARRIDVDTSVAKTLKGIVFEIRQGYKSKDSKRQNADIANAATAYTKGLLPCAGILSLQIDEDIAQRYRNERWVLLTGLTGNASSHQSIYTFCKDVVGYDLAGFFQRNSPALKREVEIVLKTLLTPS
;
A
#
# COMPACT_ATOMS: atom_id res chain seq x y z
N MET A 1 9.59 -19.53 14.50
CA MET A 1 10.49 -18.60 13.75
C MET A 1 9.67 -17.78 12.75
N THR A 2 9.70 -16.47 12.83
CA THR A 2 9.02 -15.60 11.85
C THR A 2 9.86 -15.60 10.58
N SER A 3 9.31 -15.95 9.42
CA SER A 3 10.11 -16.05 8.19
C SER A 3 10.72 -14.70 7.81
N ILE A 4 11.94 -14.69 7.26
CA ILE A 4 12.61 -13.48 6.74
C ILE A 4 11.69 -12.73 5.77
N TYR A 5 10.96 -13.46 4.93
CA TYR A 5 9.98 -12.89 4.01
C TYR A 5 8.93 -12.03 4.72
N ARG A 6 8.43 -12.48 5.87
CA ARG A 6 7.48 -11.72 6.68
C ARG A 6 8.12 -10.46 7.25
N GLN A 7 9.37 -10.53 7.73
CA GLN A 7 10.07 -9.37 8.28
C GLN A 7 10.33 -8.30 7.21
N VAL A 8 10.72 -8.71 6.01
CA VAL A 8 10.89 -7.77 4.88
C VAL A 8 9.55 -7.12 4.52
N GLY A 9 8.45 -7.88 4.52
CA GLY A 9 7.10 -7.33 4.30
C GLY A 9 6.75 -6.24 5.33
N ILE A 10 6.95 -6.53 6.62
CA ILE A 10 6.75 -5.56 7.71
C ILE A 10 7.64 -4.32 7.51
N GLY A 11 8.90 -4.51 7.11
CA GLY A 11 9.80 -3.41 6.78
C GLY A 11 9.29 -2.51 5.66
N CYS A 12 8.71 -3.10 4.61
CA CYS A 12 8.09 -2.35 3.51
C CYS A 12 6.89 -1.50 3.98
N GLU A 13 6.03 -2.06 4.83
CA GLU A 13 4.91 -1.33 5.44
C GLU A 13 5.38 -0.14 6.27
N PHE A 14 6.39 -0.36 7.13
CA PHE A 14 6.99 0.70 7.95
C PHE A 14 7.63 1.80 7.11
N LEU A 15 8.41 1.43 6.10
CA LEU A 15 9.05 2.36 5.18
C LEU A 15 8.00 3.24 4.49
N PHE A 16 6.95 2.62 3.95
CA PHE A 16 5.90 3.35 3.26
C PHE A 16 5.18 4.33 4.19
N ARG A 17 4.77 3.90 5.40
CA ARG A 17 4.18 4.82 6.40
C ARG A 17 5.11 5.97 6.75
N ARG A 18 6.40 5.72 6.95
CA ARG A 18 7.37 6.77 7.27
C ARG A 18 7.52 7.79 6.13
N ILE A 19 7.47 7.33 4.87
CA ILE A 19 7.47 8.22 3.71
C ILE A 19 6.24 9.14 3.75
N LEU A 20 5.05 8.59 4.00
CA LEU A 20 3.83 9.38 4.09
C LEU A 20 3.89 10.40 5.23
N GLN A 21 4.37 10.01 6.41
CA GLN A 21 4.55 10.90 7.56
C GLN A 21 5.47 12.07 7.21
N ASN A 22 6.66 11.78 6.72
CA ASN A 22 7.69 12.78 6.48
C ASN A 22 7.34 13.73 5.32
N HIS A 23 6.71 13.21 4.25
CA HIS A 23 6.50 13.99 3.03
C HIS A 23 5.10 14.61 2.93
N LEU A 24 4.10 14.04 3.61
CA LEU A 24 2.76 14.63 3.64
C LEU A 24 2.43 15.32 4.96
N GLY A 25 3.32 15.22 5.96
CA GLY A 25 3.16 15.82 7.28
C GLY A 25 2.09 15.12 8.12
N LEU A 26 1.85 13.83 7.88
CA LEU A 26 0.84 13.05 8.60
C LEU A 26 1.38 12.53 9.94
N THR A 27 0.52 12.45 10.95
CA THR A 27 0.84 11.82 12.23
C THR A 27 0.80 10.29 12.13
N ASP A 28 1.28 9.59 13.17
CA ASP A 28 1.22 8.12 13.22
C ASP A 28 -0.23 7.60 13.22
N GLU A 29 -1.15 8.29 13.87
CA GLU A 29 -2.58 7.96 13.86
C GLU A 29 -3.22 8.19 12.49
N GLU A 30 -2.88 9.26 11.81
CA GLU A 30 -3.43 9.62 10.51
C GLU A 30 -3.02 8.63 9.41
N VAL A 31 -1.79 8.08 9.47
CA VAL A 31 -1.32 7.09 8.50
C VAL A 31 -1.84 5.68 8.75
N ARG A 32 -2.44 5.40 9.92
CA ARG A 32 -3.00 4.09 10.25
C ARG A 32 -4.48 4.04 9.90
N TRP A 33 -4.94 2.87 9.50
CA TRP A 33 -6.36 2.63 9.29
C TRP A 33 -6.77 1.26 9.81
N SER A 34 -7.82 1.26 10.59
CA SER A 34 -8.45 0.02 11.08
C SER A 34 -9.94 0.22 11.25
N TYR A 35 -10.68 -0.88 11.23
CA TYR A 35 -12.10 -0.91 11.50
C TYR A 35 -12.49 -2.22 12.19
N THR A 36 -13.65 -2.21 12.82
CA THR A 36 -14.16 -3.36 13.57
C THR A 36 -15.35 -3.96 12.83
N VAL A 37 -15.35 -5.27 12.69
CA VAL A 37 -16.47 -6.04 12.12
C VAL A 37 -17.06 -6.96 13.18
N PRO A 38 -18.40 -7.13 13.21
CA PRO A 38 -19.04 -8.11 14.08
C PRO A 38 -18.67 -9.54 13.64
N ARG A 39 -18.62 -10.43 14.63
CA ARG A 39 -18.49 -11.88 14.45
C ARG A 39 -19.65 -12.61 15.09
N ALA A 40 -19.83 -13.87 14.70
CA ALA A 40 -20.79 -14.74 15.37
C ALA A 40 -20.52 -14.81 16.89
N GLY A 41 -21.58 -14.86 17.70
CA GLY A 41 -21.50 -14.89 19.16
C GLY A 41 -21.20 -13.53 19.82
N GLY A 42 -21.55 -12.40 19.17
CA GLY A 42 -21.41 -11.05 19.74
C GLY A 42 -19.97 -10.53 19.86
N LYS A 43 -19.00 -11.30 19.38
CA LYS A 43 -17.59 -10.88 19.35
C LYS A 43 -17.32 -9.93 18.20
N THR A 44 -16.27 -9.12 18.31
CA THR A 44 -15.80 -8.24 17.25
C THR A 44 -14.39 -8.63 16.79
N ARG A 45 -14.09 -8.34 15.53
CA ARG A 45 -12.73 -8.47 15.00
C ARG A 45 -12.27 -7.13 14.44
N LYS A 46 -11.07 -6.68 14.85
CA LYS A 46 -10.41 -5.52 14.26
C LYS A 46 -9.67 -5.96 13.00
N LEU A 47 -9.94 -5.28 11.90
CA LEU A 47 -9.24 -5.41 10.63
C LEU A 47 -8.47 -4.12 10.36
N HIS A 48 -7.41 -4.19 9.57
CA HIS A 48 -6.58 -3.03 9.23
C HIS A 48 -6.01 -3.20 7.82
N LEU A 49 -5.68 -2.08 7.21
CA LEU A 49 -4.78 -1.99 6.06
C LEU A 49 -3.51 -1.25 6.50
N ASP A 50 -2.45 -1.39 5.72
CA ASP A 50 -1.10 -1.03 6.14
C ASP A 50 -0.88 0.47 6.25
N ALA A 51 -1.54 1.28 5.41
CA ALA A 51 -1.40 2.72 5.47
C ALA A 51 -2.65 3.47 5.00
N ARG A 52 -2.72 4.78 5.33
CA ARG A 52 -3.79 5.68 4.91
C ARG A 52 -3.24 7.08 4.59
N ILE A 53 -3.85 7.73 3.59
CA ILE A 53 -3.70 9.16 3.34
C ILE A 53 -5.08 9.82 3.47
N PRO A 54 -5.44 10.42 4.61
CA PRO A 54 -6.60 11.30 4.72
C PRO A 54 -6.26 12.62 4.02
N VAL A 55 -6.90 12.90 2.88
CA VAL A 55 -6.52 14.06 2.04
C VAL A 55 -6.60 15.38 2.80
N ALA A 56 -7.55 15.53 3.69
CA ALA A 56 -7.71 16.77 4.50
C ALA A 56 -6.54 17.01 5.45
N SER A 57 -5.89 15.94 5.94
CA SER A 57 -4.77 16.01 6.88
C SER A 57 -3.43 16.32 6.22
N VAL A 58 -3.32 16.23 4.90
CA VAL A 58 -2.07 16.58 4.19
C VAL A 58 -1.78 18.06 4.40
N ARG A 59 -0.68 18.40 5.08
CA ARG A 59 -0.41 19.77 5.55
C ARG A 59 -0.12 20.73 4.42
N ASP A 60 0.79 20.34 3.53
CA ASP A 60 1.16 21.17 2.37
C ASP A 60 0.02 21.23 1.34
N THR A 61 -0.40 22.44 0.98
CA THR A 61 -1.55 22.68 0.10
C THR A 61 -1.30 22.15 -1.33
N ALA A 62 -0.09 22.29 -1.85
CA ALA A 62 0.24 21.83 -3.19
C ALA A 62 0.25 20.28 -3.24
N ARG A 63 0.82 19.64 -2.23
CA ARG A 63 0.80 18.16 -2.09
C ARG A 63 -0.62 17.65 -1.87
N ARG A 64 -1.41 18.31 -1.05
CA ARG A 64 -2.84 17.99 -0.86
C ARG A 64 -3.60 18.01 -2.17
N ARG A 65 -3.37 19.03 -2.99
CA ARG A 65 -3.98 19.14 -4.33
C ARG A 65 -3.54 18.01 -5.25
N ARG A 66 -2.26 17.67 -5.29
CA ARG A 66 -1.74 16.54 -6.08
C ARG A 66 -2.35 15.21 -5.66
N VAL A 67 -2.36 14.90 -4.36
CA VAL A 67 -2.97 13.67 -3.81
C VAL A 67 -4.46 13.60 -4.17
N ARG A 68 -5.19 14.70 -4.01
CA ARG A 68 -6.62 14.76 -4.36
C ARG A 68 -6.86 14.56 -5.85
N SER A 69 -6.07 15.20 -6.69
CA SER A 69 -6.17 15.07 -8.16
C SER A 69 -5.89 13.63 -8.59
N TRP A 70 -4.80 13.05 -8.10
CA TRP A 70 -4.43 11.66 -8.36
C TRP A 70 -5.54 10.68 -7.93
N MET A 71 -6.06 10.84 -6.70
CA MET A 71 -7.12 9.98 -6.17
C MET A 71 -8.37 9.99 -7.06
N ARG A 72 -8.80 11.17 -7.52
CA ARG A 72 -9.96 11.31 -8.42
C ARG A 72 -9.71 10.71 -9.79
N ASP A 73 -8.50 10.89 -10.33
CA ASP A 73 -8.13 10.32 -11.62
C ASP A 73 -8.01 8.78 -11.52
N ALA A 74 -7.39 8.27 -10.46
CA ALA A 74 -7.31 6.85 -10.18
C ALA A 74 -8.70 6.19 -10.08
N ALA A 75 -9.63 6.81 -9.33
CA ALA A 75 -11.00 6.32 -9.20
C ALA A 75 -11.72 6.21 -10.56
N ARG A 76 -11.54 7.21 -11.44
CA ARG A 76 -12.10 7.17 -12.81
C ARG A 76 -11.51 6.05 -13.66
N ARG A 77 -10.19 5.81 -13.55
CA ARG A 77 -9.47 4.79 -14.34
C ARG A 77 -9.87 3.35 -13.99
N ILE A 78 -10.41 3.13 -12.82
CA ILE A 78 -10.89 1.82 -12.35
C ILE A 78 -12.43 1.77 -12.30
N ASP A 79 -13.09 2.66 -13.01
CA ASP A 79 -14.55 2.71 -13.19
C ASP A 79 -15.32 2.74 -11.85
N VAL A 80 -14.83 3.50 -10.87
CA VAL A 80 -15.59 3.79 -9.65
C VAL A 80 -16.77 4.68 -10.01
N ASP A 81 -17.97 4.28 -9.57
CA ASP A 81 -19.18 5.07 -9.79
C ASP A 81 -19.00 6.54 -9.38
N THR A 82 -19.51 7.45 -10.22
CA THR A 82 -19.32 8.89 -10.05
C THR A 82 -19.88 9.39 -8.71
N SER A 83 -20.97 8.82 -8.21
CA SER A 83 -21.55 9.15 -6.91
C SER A 83 -20.61 8.78 -5.77
N VAL A 84 -20.03 7.59 -5.82
CA VAL A 84 -19.03 7.08 -4.87
C VAL A 84 -17.74 7.90 -4.96
N ALA A 85 -17.25 8.16 -6.17
CA ALA A 85 -16.02 8.93 -6.39
C ALA A 85 -16.07 10.34 -5.78
N LYS A 86 -17.26 10.98 -5.77
CA LYS A 86 -17.49 12.27 -5.13
C LYS A 86 -17.37 12.24 -3.61
N THR A 87 -17.63 11.11 -2.97
CA THR A 87 -17.55 10.92 -1.51
C THR A 87 -16.13 10.60 -1.02
N LEU A 88 -15.20 10.33 -1.93
CA LEU A 88 -13.83 9.96 -1.56
C LEU A 88 -13.10 11.12 -0.87
N LYS A 89 -12.59 10.85 0.32
CA LYS A 89 -11.84 11.77 1.18
C LYS A 89 -10.43 11.34 1.53
N GLY A 90 -10.03 10.13 1.06
CA GLY A 90 -8.70 9.59 1.31
C GLY A 90 -8.42 8.31 0.54
N ILE A 91 -7.22 7.78 0.75
CA ILE A 91 -6.71 6.55 0.13
C ILE A 91 -6.26 5.63 1.25
N VAL A 92 -6.53 4.33 1.14
CA VAL A 92 -5.98 3.30 2.02
C VAL A 92 -5.13 2.33 1.22
N PHE A 93 -4.07 1.83 1.84
CA PHE A 93 -3.07 1.02 1.16
C PHE A 93 -2.89 -0.33 1.86
N GLU A 94 -2.82 -1.37 1.05
CA GLU A 94 -2.22 -2.65 1.37
C GLU A 94 -0.86 -2.69 0.70
N ILE A 95 0.22 -2.85 1.47
CA ILE A 95 1.60 -2.80 0.98
C ILE A 95 2.20 -4.20 0.98
N ARG A 96 2.73 -4.60 -0.16
CA ARG A 96 3.34 -5.92 -0.35
C ARG A 96 4.73 -5.78 -0.96
N GLN A 97 5.64 -6.64 -0.54
CA GLN A 97 6.92 -6.82 -1.22
C GLN A 97 6.73 -7.50 -2.57
N GLY A 98 5.80 -8.46 -2.68
CA GLY A 98 5.43 -9.22 -3.87
C GLY A 98 4.40 -10.30 -3.54
N TYR A 99 3.86 -10.95 -4.55
CA TYR A 99 2.95 -12.09 -4.40
C TYR A 99 3.61 -13.37 -4.90
N LYS A 100 3.99 -14.27 -3.98
CA LYS A 100 4.61 -15.57 -4.29
C LYS A 100 3.63 -16.75 -4.28
N SER A 101 2.43 -16.58 -3.74
CA SER A 101 1.47 -17.68 -3.60
C SER A 101 0.04 -17.22 -3.83
N LYS A 102 -0.78 -18.12 -4.35
CA LYS A 102 -2.22 -17.96 -4.53
C LYS A 102 -2.96 -18.20 -3.20
N ASP A 103 -2.63 -17.47 -2.12
CA ASP A 103 -3.34 -17.59 -0.84
C ASP A 103 -4.74 -16.95 -0.94
N SER A 104 -5.73 -17.77 -1.25
CA SER A 104 -7.12 -17.37 -1.41
C SER A 104 -7.74 -16.74 -0.14
N LYS A 105 -7.31 -17.18 1.05
CA LYS A 105 -7.83 -16.63 2.32
C LYS A 105 -7.41 -15.16 2.50
N ARG A 106 -6.17 -14.84 2.13
CA ARG A 106 -5.64 -13.48 2.24
C ARG A 106 -6.29 -12.57 1.20
N GLN A 107 -6.45 -13.04 -0.03
CA GLN A 107 -7.14 -12.30 -1.10
C GLN A 107 -8.59 -11.99 -0.74
N ASN A 108 -9.33 -12.94 -0.18
CA ASN A 108 -10.71 -12.72 0.26
C ASN A 108 -10.79 -11.68 1.40
N ALA A 109 -9.78 -11.62 2.28
CA ALA A 109 -9.72 -10.60 3.30
C ALA A 109 -9.47 -9.20 2.71
N ASP A 110 -8.58 -9.09 1.72
CA ASP A 110 -8.30 -7.83 1.02
C ASP A 110 -9.55 -7.33 0.27
N ILE A 111 -10.27 -8.22 -0.42
CA ILE A 111 -11.55 -7.92 -1.09
C ILE A 111 -12.58 -7.36 -0.11
N ALA A 112 -12.75 -8.00 1.04
CA ALA A 112 -13.67 -7.51 2.08
C ALA A 112 -13.25 -6.13 2.63
N ASN A 113 -11.94 -5.85 2.68
CA ASN A 113 -11.41 -4.55 3.06
C ASN A 113 -11.78 -3.45 2.04
N ALA A 114 -11.83 -3.76 0.73
CA ALA A 114 -12.20 -2.80 -0.31
C ALA A 114 -13.62 -2.25 -0.12
N ALA A 115 -14.59 -3.13 0.02
CA ALA A 115 -15.99 -2.73 0.23
C ALA A 115 -16.13 -1.80 1.44
N THR A 116 -15.46 -2.14 2.56
CA THR A 116 -15.46 -1.29 3.75
C THR A 116 -14.74 0.03 3.52
N ALA A 117 -13.64 0.05 2.77
CA ALA A 117 -12.94 1.29 2.44
C ALA A 117 -13.86 2.27 1.70
N TYR A 118 -14.57 1.81 0.67
CA TYR A 118 -15.52 2.63 -0.08
C TYR A 118 -16.65 3.18 0.80
N THR A 119 -17.24 2.37 1.69
CA THR A 119 -18.29 2.86 2.61
C THR A 119 -17.77 3.94 3.57
N LYS A 120 -16.46 3.98 3.81
CA LYS A 120 -15.80 5.03 4.62
C LYS A 120 -15.27 6.20 3.80
N GLY A 121 -15.55 6.24 2.50
CA GLY A 121 -15.07 7.27 1.58
C GLY A 121 -13.56 7.19 1.33
N LEU A 122 -13.00 5.99 1.26
CA LEU A 122 -11.58 5.76 1.03
C LEU A 122 -11.39 4.93 -0.24
N LEU A 123 -10.43 5.33 -1.08
CA LEU A 123 -10.04 4.60 -2.27
C LEU A 123 -9.05 3.49 -1.90
N PRO A 124 -9.36 2.20 -2.10
CA PRO A 124 -8.42 1.13 -1.81
C PRO A 124 -7.33 1.04 -2.87
N CYS A 125 -6.08 0.88 -2.43
CA CYS A 125 -4.90 0.79 -3.27
C CYS A 125 -3.99 -0.34 -2.78
N ALA A 126 -3.58 -1.23 -3.67
CA ALA A 126 -2.55 -2.23 -3.42
C ALA A 126 -1.22 -1.74 -3.99
N GLY A 127 -0.22 -1.56 -3.11
CA GLY A 127 1.14 -1.16 -3.48
C GLY A 127 2.10 -2.34 -3.38
N ILE A 128 2.60 -2.81 -4.52
CA ILE A 128 3.50 -3.96 -4.62
C ILE A 128 4.87 -3.45 -5.04
N LEU A 129 5.87 -3.63 -4.18
CA LEU A 129 7.22 -3.09 -4.37
C LEU A 129 8.07 -3.86 -5.40
N SER A 130 7.54 -4.95 -5.96
CA SER A 130 8.16 -5.72 -7.02
C SER A 130 7.22 -5.95 -8.20
N LEU A 131 7.70 -6.58 -9.25
CA LEU A 131 6.89 -7.05 -10.38
C LEU A 131 6.26 -8.42 -10.15
N GLN A 132 6.50 -9.03 -8.99
CA GLN A 132 6.03 -10.39 -8.67
C GLN A 132 4.57 -10.36 -8.22
N ILE A 133 3.67 -10.37 -9.18
CA ILE A 133 2.24 -10.57 -8.98
C ILE A 133 1.72 -11.52 -10.08
N ASP A 134 0.94 -12.50 -9.67
CA ASP A 134 0.22 -13.38 -10.58
C ASP A 134 -0.95 -12.61 -11.23
N GLU A 135 -1.17 -12.81 -12.54
CA GLU A 135 -2.20 -12.05 -13.27
C GLU A 135 -3.62 -12.36 -12.77
N ASP A 136 -3.90 -13.59 -12.32
CA ASP A 136 -5.20 -13.93 -11.71
C ASP A 136 -5.45 -13.09 -10.45
N ILE A 137 -4.39 -12.85 -9.66
CA ILE A 137 -4.47 -12.01 -8.47
C ILE A 137 -4.66 -10.54 -8.87
N ALA A 138 -3.90 -10.06 -9.84
CA ALA A 138 -4.04 -8.71 -10.35
C ALA A 138 -5.45 -8.45 -10.88
N GLN A 139 -6.01 -9.41 -11.63
CA GLN A 139 -7.37 -9.31 -12.15
C GLN A 139 -8.42 -9.28 -11.05
N ARG A 140 -8.26 -10.05 -9.97
CA ARG A 140 -9.15 -9.97 -8.81
C ARG A 140 -9.15 -8.59 -8.16
N TYR A 141 -7.97 -7.98 -7.94
CA TYR A 141 -7.90 -6.61 -7.42
C TYR A 141 -8.62 -5.62 -8.34
N ARG A 142 -8.43 -5.73 -9.67
CA ARG A 142 -9.11 -4.87 -10.65
C ARG A 142 -10.63 -5.05 -10.60
N ASN A 143 -11.12 -6.28 -10.55
CA ASN A 143 -12.57 -6.59 -10.47
C ASN A 143 -13.22 -5.96 -9.23
N GLU A 144 -12.49 -5.91 -8.12
CA GLU A 144 -12.95 -5.27 -6.87
C GLU A 144 -12.60 -3.78 -6.79
N ARG A 145 -12.18 -3.20 -7.93
CA ARG A 145 -11.87 -1.77 -8.06
C ARG A 145 -10.79 -1.28 -7.09
N TRP A 146 -9.77 -2.09 -6.87
CA TRP A 146 -8.55 -1.63 -6.27
C TRP A 146 -7.66 -0.93 -7.29
N VAL A 147 -7.05 0.18 -6.89
CA VAL A 147 -5.90 0.71 -7.64
C VAL A 147 -4.71 -0.23 -7.40
N LEU A 148 -4.12 -0.72 -8.48
CA LEU A 148 -2.97 -1.61 -8.39
C LEU A 148 -1.71 -0.87 -8.83
N LEU A 149 -0.80 -0.61 -7.89
CA LEU A 149 0.52 -0.04 -8.11
C LEU A 149 1.57 -1.12 -7.97
N THR A 150 2.32 -1.39 -9.01
CA THR A 150 3.37 -2.42 -9.02
C THR A 150 4.76 -1.81 -8.96
N GLY A 151 5.79 -2.66 -8.87
CA GLY A 151 7.20 -2.26 -8.82
C GLY A 151 7.79 -1.83 -10.16
N LEU A 152 6.97 -1.36 -11.10
CA LEU A 152 7.42 -0.81 -12.37
C LEU A 152 8.34 0.39 -12.15
N THR A 153 9.44 0.44 -12.89
CA THR A 153 10.40 1.54 -12.91
C THR A 153 10.44 2.17 -14.31
N GLY A 154 11.23 3.23 -14.50
CA GLY A 154 11.32 3.95 -15.78
C GLY A 154 10.13 4.89 -16.00
N ASN A 155 9.55 4.87 -17.20
CA ASN A 155 8.48 5.80 -17.61
C ASN A 155 7.06 5.36 -17.23
N ALA A 156 6.92 4.49 -16.23
CA ALA A 156 5.60 4.06 -15.75
C ALA A 156 4.84 5.22 -15.09
N SER A 157 3.52 5.28 -15.31
CA SER A 157 2.69 6.32 -14.71
C SER A 157 2.51 6.13 -13.20
N SER A 158 2.19 7.20 -12.48
CA SER A 158 1.88 7.15 -11.05
C SER A 158 0.61 6.34 -10.71
N HIS A 159 -0.16 5.92 -11.72
CA HIS A 159 -1.32 5.05 -11.57
C HIS A 159 -0.99 3.56 -11.78
N GLN A 160 0.26 3.24 -12.12
CA GLN A 160 0.74 1.88 -12.38
C GLN A 160 1.93 1.50 -11.51
N SER A 161 2.72 2.50 -11.07
CA SER A 161 3.96 2.30 -10.33
C SER A 161 3.89 2.91 -8.94
N ILE A 162 4.22 2.10 -7.92
CA ILE A 162 4.37 2.60 -6.54
C ILE A 162 5.55 3.58 -6.43
N TYR A 163 6.60 3.39 -7.22
CA TYR A 163 7.77 4.27 -7.24
C TYR A 163 7.43 5.64 -7.82
N THR A 164 6.73 5.66 -8.96
CA THR A 164 6.29 6.90 -9.59
C THR A 164 5.22 7.60 -8.75
N PHE A 165 4.31 6.85 -8.10
CA PHE A 165 3.37 7.41 -7.12
C PHE A 165 4.11 8.10 -5.98
N CYS A 166 5.09 7.44 -5.37
CA CYS A 166 5.89 8.06 -4.31
C CYS A 166 6.60 9.33 -4.78
N LYS A 167 7.18 9.32 -5.97
CA LYS A 167 7.92 10.47 -6.53
C LYS A 167 7.00 11.63 -6.87
N ASP A 168 5.99 11.40 -7.69
CA ASP A 168 5.21 12.47 -8.31
C ASP A 168 4.05 12.95 -7.43
N VAL A 169 3.46 12.06 -6.62
CA VAL A 169 2.29 12.38 -5.78
C VAL A 169 2.69 12.71 -4.35
N VAL A 170 3.52 11.86 -3.74
CA VAL A 170 3.99 12.05 -2.36
C VAL A 170 5.18 13.01 -2.28
N GLY A 171 6.06 13.00 -3.28
CA GLY A 171 7.26 13.83 -3.33
C GLY A 171 8.50 13.15 -2.72
N TYR A 172 8.61 11.83 -2.85
CA TYR A 172 9.76 11.05 -2.37
C TYR A 172 10.27 10.07 -3.42
N ASP A 173 11.55 10.17 -3.79
CA ASP A 173 12.20 9.27 -4.73
C ASP A 173 12.55 7.93 -4.07
N LEU A 174 11.55 7.04 -3.97
CA LEU A 174 11.70 5.71 -3.40
C LEU A 174 12.62 4.81 -4.25
N ALA A 175 12.57 4.94 -5.58
CA ALA A 175 13.45 4.19 -6.48
C ALA A 175 14.92 4.57 -6.24
N GLY A 176 15.21 5.86 -6.19
CA GLY A 176 16.55 6.37 -5.86
C GLY A 176 17.00 5.97 -4.45
N PHE A 177 16.10 5.90 -3.48
CA PHE A 177 16.44 5.36 -2.15
C PHE A 177 16.95 3.92 -2.26
N PHE A 178 16.22 3.02 -2.91
CA PHE A 178 16.67 1.63 -3.05
C PHE A 178 17.96 1.54 -3.87
N GLN A 179 18.08 2.30 -4.95
CA GLN A 179 19.31 2.32 -5.75
C GLN A 179 20.55 2.68 -4.93
N ARG A 180 20.47 3.71 -4.09
CA ARG A 180 21.57 4.16 -3.25
C ARG A 180 21.88 3.21 -2.09
N ASN A 181 20.87 2.55 -1.53
CA ASN A 181 20.99 1.76 -0.30
C ASN A 181 21.04 0.24 -0.54
N SER A 182 20.80 -0.24 -1.78
CA SER A 182 20.82 -1.68 -2.09
C SER A 182 22.10 -2.41 -1.63
N PRO A 183 23.32 -1.86 -1.80
CA PRO A 183 24.51 -2.56 -1.33
C PRO A 183 24.55 -2.73 0.20
N ALA A 184 24.09 -1.73 0.95
CA ALA A 184 24.00 -1.80 2.40
C ALA A 184 22.92 -2.78 2.86
N LEU A 185 21.70 -2.69 2.29
CA LEU A 185 20.59 -3.59 2.57
C LEU A 185 20.94 -5.05 2.26
N LYS A 186 21.66 -5.29 1.15
CA LYS A 186 22.14 -6.63 0.80
C LYS A 186 23.08 -7.19 1.86
N ARG A 187 24.06 -6.39 2.33
CA ARG A 187 24.99 -6.81 3.40
C ARG A 187 24.25 -7.17 4.69
N GLU A 188 23.30 -6.36 5.12
CA GLU A 188 22.50 -6.62 6.32
C GLU A 188 21.71 -7.94 6.20
N VAL A 189 21.08 -8.18 5.06
CA VAL A 189 20.36 -9.44 4.79
C VAL A 189 21.33 -10.63 4.80
N GLU A 190 22.51 -10.50 4.20
CA GLU A 190 23.53 -11.55 4.19
C GLU A 190 24.04 -11.89 5.61
N ILE A 191 24.24 -10.89 6.47
CA ILE A 191 24.61 -11.09 7.87
C ILE A 191 23.53 -11.90 8.60
N VAL A 192 22.27 -11.48 8.49
CA VAL A 192 21.14 -12.20 9.11
C VAL A 192 21.05 -13.64 8.60
N LEU A 193 21.19 -13.86 7.28
CA LEU A 193 21.15 -15.19 6.70
C LEU A 193 22.29 -16.07 7.21
N LYS A 194 23.52 -15.57 7.27
CA LYS A 194 24.67 -16.29 7.83
C LYS A 194 24.39 -16.71 9.26
N THR A 195 23.94 -15.79 10.10
CA THR A 195 23.61 -16.08 11.51
C THR A 195 22.53 -17.16 11.67
N LEU A 196 21.53 -17.17 10.78
CA LEU A 196 20.44 -18.16 10.83
C LEU A 196 20.83 -19.54 10.26
N LEU A 197 21.81 -19.59 9.36
CA LEU A 197 22.25 -20.83 8.69
C LEU A 197 23.50 -21.46 9.33
N THR A 198 24.15 -20.77 10.27
CA THR A 198 25.27 -21.37 11.02
C THR A 198 24.70 -22.29 12.10
N PRO A 199 25.02 -23.62 12.06
CA PRO A 199 24.61 -24.53 13.12
C PRO A 199 25.21 -24.09 14.44
N SER A 200 24.43 -24.04 15.51
CA SER A 200 24.87 -23.89 16.90
C SER A 200 25.52 -25.18 17.40
#